data_6d53bb93a4a4ec31f66cb98013e3c9e9
#
_entry.id   6d53bb93a4a4ec31f66cb98013e3c9e9
#
_cell.length_a   1.000
_cell.length_b   1.000
_cell.length_c   1.000
_cell.angle_alpha   90.00
_cell.angle_beta   90.00
_cell.angle_gamma   90.00
#
_symmetry.space_group_name_H-M   'P 1'
#
loop_
_entity.id
_entity.type
_entity.pdbx_description
1 polymer ?
#
loop_
_entity_poly.entity_id
_entity_poly.type
_entity_poly.pdbx_seq_one_letter_code
_entity_poly.pdbx_strand_id
1 'polypeptide(L)'
;MYPKKKLRSSLFLIALTFAFLFSLYLIQNHTPQEQFARFSDSYLQSAYENDSLSLHFTLTDPSAFGIDPSVCSLPCYDKETYLAEGENLQKLRDTLSAISPAHLPAHTRETYEILTSYLEQKQAGTKFPYFDEPLSPTSGIHTSLPVLLAEYN
;
A
#
# COMPACT_ATOMS: atom_id res chain seq x y z
N MET A 1 -45.31 -4.54 -39.50
CA MET A 1 -44.94 -5.48 -38.41
C MET A 1 -43.44 -5.27 -38.12
N TYR A 2 -43.11 -4.40 -37.17
CA TYR A 2 -41.70 -4.06 -36.86
C TYR A 2 -41.06 -5.24 -36.06
N PRO A 3 -39.85 -5.62 -36.40
CA PRO A 3 -39.20 -6.81 -35.79
C PRO A 3 -38.79 -6.52 -34.35
N LYS A 4 -39.58 -7.01 -33.40
CA LYS A 4 -39.35 -6.92 -31.95
C LYS A 4 -37.93 -7.39 -31.49
N LYS A 5 -37.22 -8.18 -32.28
CA LYS A 5 -35.85 -8.64 -32.02
C LYS A 5 -34.81 -7.52 -32.12
N LYS A 6 -34.91 -6.60 -33.14
CA LYS A 6 -33.96 -5.48 -33.30
C LYS A 6 -34.07 -4.46 -32.16
N LEU A 7 -35.29 -4.22 -31.64
CA LEU A 7 -35.51 -3.29 -30.54
C LEU A 7 -34.90 -3.79 -29.23
N ARG A 8 -34.98 -5.10 -28.98
CA ARG A 8 -34.38 -5.72 -27.77
C ARG A 8 -32.84 -5.69 -27.78
N SER A 9 -32.22 -5.91 -28.97
CA SER A 9 -30.76 -5.83 -29.11
C SER A 9 -30.27 -4.41 -28.99
N SER A 10 -30.98 -3.39 -29.48
CA SER A 10 -30.63 -1.99 -29.33
C SER A 10 -30.73 -1.53 -27.86
N LEU A 11 -31.79 -1.92 -27.16
CA LEU A 11 -31.94 -1.63 -25.71
C LEU A 11 -30.82 -2.27 -24.87
N PHE A 12 -30.41 -3.48 -25.20
CA PHE A 12 -29.32 -4.15 -24.51
C PHE A 12 -27.97 -3.45 -24.73
N LEU A 13 -27.69 -3.01 -25.95
CA LEU A 13 -26.48 -2.22 -26.26
C LEU A 13 -26.46 -0.89 -25.50
N ILE A 14 -27.58 -0.17 -25.44
CA ILE A 14 -27.69 1.10 -24.72
C ILE A 14 -27.49 0.87 -23.21
N ALA A 15 -28.04 -0.19 -22.62
CA ALA A 15 -27.84 -0.53 -21.22
C ALA A 15 -26.37 -0.87 -20.93
N LEU A 16 -25.70 -1.58 -21.83
CA LEU A 16 -24.29 -1.96 -21.69
C LEU A 16 -23.34 -0.74 -21.79
N THR A 17 -23.63 0.19 -22.72
CA THR A 17 -22.87 1.44 -22.82
C THR A 17 -23.09 2.34 -21.60
N PHE A 18 -24.31 2.39 -21.07
CA PHE A 18 -24.61 3.16 -19.89
C PHE A 18 -23.93 2.55 -18.63
N ALA A 19 -23.94 1.24 -18.49
CA ALA A 19 -23.24 0.55 -17.40
C ALA A 19 -21.72 0.75 -17.49
N PHE A 20 -21.15 0.75 -18.69
CA PHE A 20 -19.72 1.03 -18.91
C PHE A 20 -19.35 2.47 -18.57
N LEU A 21 -20.15 3.45 -19.04
CA LEU A 21 -19.95 4.87 -18.71
C LEU A 21 -20.15 5.14 -17.22
N PHE A 22 -21.11 4.49 -16.58
CA PHE A 22 -21.34 4.59 -15.15
C PHE A 22 -20.18 3.98 -14.35
N SER A 23 -19.63 2.86 -14.81
CA SER A 23 -18.42 2.27 -14.21
C SER A 23 -17.20 3.20 -14.32
N LEU A 24 -16.99 3.81 -15.50
CA LEU A 24 -15.94 4.82 -15.69
C LEU A 24 -16.16 6.05 -14.80
N TYR A 25 -17.39 6.51 -14.66
CA TYR A 25 -17.75 7.62 -13.77
C TYR A 25 -17.47 7.31 -12.30
N LEU A 26 -17.75 6.10 -11.83
CA LEU A 26 -17.42 5.68 -10.46
C LEU A 26 -15.91 5.61 -10.22
N ILE A 27 -15.14 5.18 -11.21
CA ILE A 27 -13.67 5.10 -11.11
C ILE A 27 -13.04 6.51 -11.09
N GLN A 28 -13.60 7.45 -11.84
CA GLN A 28 -13.07 8.82 -11.94
C GLN A 28 -13.44 9.74 -10.77
N ASN A 29 -14.42 9.36 -9.93
CA ASN A 29 -15.00 10.26 -8.91
C ASN A 29 -14.27 10.29 -7.57
N HIS A 30 -13.10 9.66 -7.44
CA HIS A 30 -12.29 9.86 -6.24
C HIS A 30 -11.39 11.09 -6.43
N THR A 31 -11.54 12.03 -5.51
CA THR A 31 -10.63 13.18 -5.47
C THR A 31 -9.18 12.71 -5.26
N PRO A 32 -8.16 13.41 -5.77
CA PRO A 32 -6.76 13.06 -5.52
C PRO A 32 -6.45 12.92 -4.03
N GLN A 33 -7.11 13.69 -3.17
CA GLN A 33 -6.98 13.57 -1.72
C GLN A 33 -7.50 12.24 -1.18
N GLU A 34 -8.67 11.77 -1.65
CA GLU A 34 -9.21 10.45 -1.26
C GLU A 34 -8.36 9.30 -1.80
N GLN A 35 -7.83 9.45 -3.03
CA GLN A 35 -6.90 8.47 -3.61
C GLN A 35 -5.63 8.37 -2.77
N PHE A 36 -5.08 9.51 -2.35
CA PHE A 36 -3.89 9.54 -1.50
C PHE A 36 -4.16 8.98 -0.11
N ALA A 37 -5.30 9.29 0.51
CA ALA A 37 -5.68 8.73 1.80
C ALA A 37 -5.77 7.20 1.75
N ARG A 38 -6.47 6.66 0.75
CA ARG A 38 -6.55 5.19 0.54
C ARG A 38 -5.20 4.55 0.28
N PHE A 39 -4.35 5.22 -0.50
CA PHE A 39 -2.98 4.76 -0.72
C PHE A 39 -2.19 4.71 0.58
N SER A 40 -2.27 5.76 1.41
CA SER A 40 -1.59 5.84 2.69
C SER A 40 -2.05 4.75 3.66
N ASP A 41 -3.36 4.51 3.74
CA ASP A 41 -3.94 3.46 4.59
C ASP A 41 -3.47 2.07 4.13
N SER A 42 -3.53 1.80 2.82
CA SER A 42 -3.07 0.54 2.22
C SER A 42 -1.56 0.33 2.41
N TYR A 43 -0.77 1.40 2.28
CA TYR A 43 0.66 1.35 2.50
C TYR A 43 0.99 1.04 3.97
N LEU A 44 0.34 1.72 4.91
CA LEU A 44 0.51 1.49 6.33
C LEU A 44 0.17 0.04 6.69
N GLN A 45 -0.98 -0.45 6.21
CA GLN A 45 -1.41 -1.83 6.43
C GLN A 45 -0.37 -2.83 5.91
N SER A 46 0.06 -2.68 4.66
CA SER A 46 1.05 -3.59 4.06
C SER A 46 2.42 -3.55 4.74
N ALA A 47 2.80 -2.40 5.31
CA ALA A 47 4.08 -2.25 6.01
C ALA A 47 4.12 -3.04 7.34
N TYR A 48 2.96 -3.23 7.99
CA TYR A 48 2.90 -3.88 9.30
C TYR A 48 2.32 -5.30 9.28
N GLU A 49 1.67 -5.72 8.19
CA GLU A 49 1.12 -7.09 8.08
C GLU A 49 2.18 -8.19 8.26
N ASN A 50 3.43 -7.90 7.91
CA ASN A 50 4.53 -8.86 7.95
C ASN A 50 5.59 -8.55 9.03
N ASP A 51 5.32 -7.61 9.92
CA ASP A 51 6.23 -7.22 10.99
C ASP A 51 5.48 -6.92 12.29
N SER A 52 5.12 -7.99 13.00
CA SER A 52 4.40 -7.88 14.27
C SER A 52 5.21 -7.21 15.38
N LEU A 53 6.54 -7.23 15.28
CA LEU A 53 7.40 -6.54 16.25
C LEU A 53 7.25 -5.03 16.14
N SER A 54 7.42 -4.50 14.93
CA SER A 54 7.23 -3.06 14.66
C SER A 54 5.80 -2.61 14.93
N LEU A 55 4.81 -3.47 14.66
CA LEU A 55 3.40 -3.19 14.90
C LEU A 55 3.14 -2.80 16.35
N HIS A 56 3.63 -3.59 17.30
CA HIS A 56 3.42 -3.36 18.73
C HIS A 56 3.99 -2.05 19.25
N PHE A 57 5.07 -1.56 18.64
CA PHE A 57 5.72 -0.31 19.07
C PHE A 57 5.17 0.93 18.38
N THR A 58 4.59 0.75 17.19
CA THR A 58 4.23 1.87 16.35
C THR A 58 2.75 2.23 16.45
N LEU A 59 1.88 1.25 16.61
CA LEU A 59 0.44 1.44 16.64
C LEU A 59 -0.16 1.04 17.98
N THR A 60 -0.81 2.00 18.65
CA THR A 60 -1.55 1.76 19.90
C THR A 60 -2.81 0.93 19.64
N ASP A 61 -3.46 1.11 18.50
CA ASP A 61 -4.66 0.37 18.09
C ASP A 61 -4.53 -0.06 16.62
N PRO A 62 -3.93 -1.23 16.36
CA PRO A 62 -3.81 -1.78 15.01
C PRO A 62 -5.15 -2.04 14.33
N SER A 63 -6.18 -2.38 15.11
CA SER A 63 -7.52 -2.70 14.58
C SER A 63 -8.17 -1.49 13.92
N ALA A 64 -7.87 -0.27 14.38
CA ALA A 64 -8.34 0.97 13.77
C ALA A 64 -7.82 1.16 12.33
N PHE A 65 -6.72 0.49 11.98
CA PHE A 65 -6.12 0.49 10.64
C PHE A 65 -6.42 -0.79 9.84
N GLY A 66 -7.36 -1.62 10.32
CA GLY A 66 -7.71 -2.88 9.66
C GLY A 66 -6.66 -3.98 9.78
N ILE A 67 -5.69 -3.84 10.70
CA ILE A 67 -4.63 -4.82 10.97
C ILE A 67 -5.09 -5.73 12.11
N ASP A 68 -5.04 -7.05 11.89
CA ASP A 68 -5.35 -8.03 12.92
C ASP A 68 -4.14 -8.26 13.84
N PRO A 69 -4.16 -7.80 15.10
CA PRO A 69 -3.04 -7.96 16.02
C PRO A 69 -2.80 -9.41 16.45
N SER A 70 -3.73 -10.33 16.18
CA SER A 70 -3.58 -11.75 16.50
C SER A 70 -2.71 -12.50 15.49
N VAL A 71 -2.52 -11.95 14.29
CA VAL A 71 -1.64 -12.52 13.28
C VAL A 71 -0.20 -12.18 13.64
N CYS A 72 0.55 -13.20 14.05
CA CYS A 72 1.97 -13.03 14.38
C CYS A 72 2.83 -13.42 13.17
N SER A 73 3.59 -12.47 12.65
CA SER A 73 4.59 -12.70 11.62
C SER A 73 5.91 -12.02 12.00
N LEU A 74 7.00 -12.62 11.58
CA LEU A 74 8.34 -12.05 11.74
C LEU A 74 8.91 -11.72 10.37
N PRO A 75 9.70 -10.65 10.26
CA PRO A 75 10.34 -10.32 9.00
C PRO A 75 11.26 -11.46 8.53
N CYS A 76 11.17 -11.79 7.25
CA CYS A 76 12.02 -12.79 6.61
C CYS A 76 13.09 -12.09 5.78
N TYR A 77 14.32 -12.58 5.87
CA TYR A 77 15.50 -11.95 5.23
C TYR A 77 16.14 -12.87 4.19
N ASP A 78 15.36 -13.63 3.45
CA ASP A 78 15.88 -14.43 2.35
C ASP A 78 15.86 -13.67 1.01
N LYS A 79 16.53 -14.23 0.02
CA LYS A 79 16.66 -13.62 -1.31
C LYS A 79 15.31 -13.46 -2.00
N GLU A 80 14.40 -14.39 -1.81
CA GLU A 80 13.07 -14.38 -2.45
C GLU A 80 12.24 -13.25 -1.90
N THR A 81 12.29 -13.03 -0.60
CA THR A 81 11.64 -11.90 0.07
C THR A 81 12.17 -10.56 -0.42
N TYR A 82 13.49 -10.40 -0.58
CA TYR A 82 14.07 -9.17 -1.14
C TYR A 82 13.61 -8.90 -2.58
N LEU A 83 13.51 -9.93 -3.40
CA LEU A 83 13.02 -9.76 -4.78
C LEU A 83 11.54 -9.38 -4.80
N ALA A 84 10.72 -10.04 -3.98
CA ALA A 84 9.30 -9.73 -3.84
C ALA A 84 9.07 -8.31 -3.30
N GLU A 85 9.90 -7.86 -2.34
CA GLU A 85 9.86 -6.48 -1.84
C GLU A 85 10.16 -5.48 -2.96
N GLY A 86 11.15 -5.74 -3.80
CA GLY A 86 11.48 -4.89 -4.94
C GLY A 86 10.31 -4.72 -5.92
N GLU A 87 9.61 -5.80 -6.23
CA GLU A 87 8.41 -5.77 -7.08
C GLU A 87 7.24 -5.02 -6.39
N ASN A 88 7.07 -5.20 -5.10
CA ASN A 88 6.04 -4.51 -4.33
C ASN A 88 6.31 -3.00 -4.27
N LEU A 89 7.54 -2.59 -4.01
CA LEU A 89 7.96 -1.19 -4.03
C LEU A 89 7.71 -0.53 -5.39
N GLN A 90 7.95 -1.26 -6.49
CA GLN A 90 7.63 -0.75 -7.83
C GLN A 90 6.11 -0.51 -7.98
N LYS A 91 5.27 -1.46 -7.58
CA LYS A 91 3.81 -1.32 -7.63
C LYS A 91 3.32 -0.13 -6.79
N LEU A 92 3.89 0.04 -5.59
CA LEU A 92 3.57 1.18 -4.71
C LEU A 92 3.93 2.51 -5.37
N ARG A 93 5.11 2.61 -5.99
CA ARG A 93 5.53 3.81 -6.73
C ARG A 93 4.63 4.12 -7.91
N ASP A 94 4.27 3.10 -8.70
CA ASP A 94 3.38 3.26 -9.85
C ASP A 94 1.99 3.74 -9.40
N THR A 95 1.47 3.18 -8.30
CA THR A 95 0.19 3.59 -7.71
C THR A 95 0.25 5.03 -7.18
N LEU A 96 1.32 5.40 -6.46
CA LEU A 96 1.51 6.76 -5.96
C LEU A 96 1.63 7.77 -7.11
N SER A 97 2.40 7.43 -8.15
CA SER A 97 2.63 8.32 -9.31
C SER A 97 1.36 8.58 -10.14
N ALA A 98 0.36 7.70 -10.05
CA ALA A 98 -0.95 7.91 -10.69
C ALA A 98 -1.79 9.01 -10.01
N ILE A 99 -1.44 9.41 -8.79
CA ILE A 99 -2.12 10.45 -8.04
C ILE A 99 -1.54 11.81 -8.42
N SER A 100 -2.38 12.76 -8.83
CA SER A 100 -1.93 14.09 -9.23
C SER A 100 -1.59 14.98 -8.01
N PRO A 101 -0.32 15.30 -7.75
CA PRO A 101 0.07 16.10 -6.59
C PRO A 101 -0.39 17.56 -6.68
N ALA A 102 -0.63 18.07 -7.91
CA ALA A 102 -1.05 19.46 -8.12
C ALA A 102 -2.42 19.77 -7.50
N HIS A 103 -3.26 18.77 -7.31
CA HIS A 103 -4.60 18.91 -6.74
C HIS A 103 -4.67 18.51 -5.27
N LEU A 104 -3.52 18.20 -4.63
CA LEU A 104 -3.46 17.91 -3.20
C LEU A 104 -3.35 19.20 -2.37
N PRO A 105 -3.96 19.25 -1.18
CA PRO A 105 -3.68 20.31 -0.20
C PRO A 105 -2.19 20.39 0.12
N ALA A 106 -1.71 21.58 0.53
CA ALA A 106 -0.27 21.81 0.71
C ALA A 106 0.39 20.79 1.67
N HIS A 107 -0.23 20.53 2.83
CA HIS A 107 0.29 19.57 3.81
C HIS A 107 0.29 18.12 3.28
N THR A 108 -0.74 17.73 2.53
CA THR A 108 -0.85 16.40 1.93
C THR A 108 0.16 16.24 0.79
N ARG A 109 0.40 17.30 0.03
CA ARG A 109 1.41 17.30 -1.04
C ARG A 109 2.82 17.14 -0.48
N GLU A 110 3.15 17.80 0.63
CA GLU A 110 4.43 17.62 1.30
C GLU A 110 4.64 16.16 1.72
N THR A 111 3.61 15.53 2.31
CA THR A 111 3.65 14.11 2.65
C THR A 111 3.81 13.21 1.42
N TYR A 112 3.13 13.56 0.32
CA TYR A 112 3.27 12.85 -0.95
C TYR A 112 4.72 12.91 -1.48
N GLU A 113 5.36 14.09 -1.44
CA GLU A 113 6.73 14.29 -1.90
C GLU A 113 7.74 13.51 -1.04
N ILE A 114 7.56 13.53 0.29
CA ILE A 114 8.38 12.76 1.22
C ILE A 114 8.24 11.26 0.94
N LEU A 115 7.02 10.78 0.80
CA LEU A 115 6.75 9.36 0.53
C LEU A 115 7.30 8.92 -0.83
N THR A 116 7.20 9.77 -1.85
CA THR A 116 7.80 9.51 -3.16
C THR A 116 9.31 9.32 -3.05
N SER A 117 10.00 10.25 -2.39
CA SER A 117 11.45 10.17 -2.17
C SER A 117 11.84 8.94 -1.36
N TYR A 118 11.06 8.62 -0.33
CA TYR A 118 11.28 7.45 0.51
C TYR A 118 11.18 6.14 -0.29
N LEU A 119 10.11 5.97 -1.09
CA LEU A 119 9.92 4.78 -1.92
C LEU A 119 11.01 4.65 -3.00
N GLU A 120 11.48 5.78 -3.56
CA GLU A 120 12.59 5.78 -4.51
C GLU A 120 13.90 5.31 -3.87
N GLN A 121 14.22 5.77 -2.68
CA GLN A 121 15.39 5.35 -1.95
C GLN A 121 15.31 3.87 -1.54
N LYS A 122 14.17 3.43 -1.04
CA LYS A 122 13.91 2.02 -0.71
C LYS A 122 14.11 1.13 -1.94
N GLN A 123 13.55 1.50 -3.08
CA GLN A 123 13.71 0.73 -4.31
C GLN A 123 15.15 0.72 -4.81
N ALA A 124 15.88 1.83 -4.69
CA ALA A 124 17.30 1.85 -5.02
C ALA A 124 18.11 0.91 -4.12
N GLY A 125 17.73 0.77 -2.86
CA GLY A 125 18.32 -0.14 -1.89
C GLY A 125 18.16 -1.62 -2.24
N THR A 126 17.09 -2.02 -2.94
CA THR A 126 16.89 -3.43 -3.32
C THR A 126 17.96 -4.00 -4.24
N LYS A 127 18.80 -3.14 -4.85
CA LYS A 127 19.97 -3.55 -5.62
C LYS A 127 21.12 -4.09 -4.76
N PHE A 128 21.03 -3.86 -3.45
CA PHE A 128 22.04 -4.24 -2.47
C PHE A 128 21.43 -5.14 -1.40
N PRO A 129 21.01 -6.38 -1.77
CA PRO A 129 20.47 -7.33 -0.81
C PRO A 129 21.52 -7.57 0.30
N TYR A 130 21.06 -7.64 1.53
CA TYR A 130 21.91 -7.80 2.72
C TYR A 130 22.74 -6.59 3.14
N PHE A 131 22.49 -5.40 2.57
CA PHE A 131 23.10 -4.17 3.09
C PHE A 131 22.61 -3.84 4.50
N ASP A 132 21.32 -4.02 4.75
CA ASP A 132 20.74 -3.99 6.09
C ASP A 132 21.04 -5.31 6.80
N GLU A 133 22.08 -5.32 7.64
CA GLU A 133 22.47 -6.50 8.39
C GLU A 133 21.44 -6.83 9.49
N PRO A 134 20.62 -7.90 9.36
CA PRO A 134 19.62 -8.27 10.38
C PRO A 134 20.24 -8.56 11.74
N LEU A 135 21.52 -8.95 11.75
CA LEU A 135 22.31 -9.27 12.93
C LEU A 135 23.35 -8.20 13.26
N SER A 136 23.04 -6.92 12.94
CA SER A 136 23.89 -5.80 13.32
C SER A 136 24.16 -5.79 14.85
N PRO A 137 25.41 -5.59 15.29
CA PRO A 137 25.76 -5.65 16.72
C PRO A 137 25.00 -4.67 17.63
N THR A 138 24.54 -3.56 17.06
CA THR A 138 23.87 -2.48 17.81
C THR A 138 22.38 -2.38 17.58
N SER A 139 21.89 -2.80 16.42
CA SER A 139 20.50 -2.62 16.00
C SER A 139 19.85 -3.89 15.45
N GLY A 140 20.56 -5.02 15.49
CA GLY A 140 20.01 -6.29 15.04
C GLY A 140 18.89 -6.81 15.96
N ILE A 141 18.01 -7.63 15.39
CA ILE A 141 16.86 -8.20 16.10
C ILE A 141 17.28 -8.95 17.38
N HIS A 142 18.44 -9.59 17.39
CA HIS A 142 18.97 -10.32 18.56
C HIS A 142 19.33 -9.41 19.74
N THR A 143 19.61 -8.13 19.49
CA THR A 143 19.88 -7.14 20.54
C THR A 143 18.62 -6.44 21.02
N SER A 144 17.68 -6.17 20.13
CA SER A 144 16.44 -5.48 20.44
C SER A 144 15.37 -6.41 21.03
N LEU A 145 15.24 -7.64 20.56
CA LEU A 145 14.20 -8.58 20.98
C LEU A 145 14.16 -8.86 22.50
N PRO A 146 15.28 -9.08 23.19
CA PRO A 146 15.27 -9.28 24.66
C PRO A 146 14.76 -8.06 25.42
N VAL A 147 15.11 -6.84 24.96
CA VAL A 147 14.63 -5.58 25.57
C VAL A 147 13.13 -5.45 25.37
N LEU A 148 12.67 -5.70 24.15
CA LEU A 148 11.27 -5.64 23.78
C LEU A 148 10.43 -6.60 24.62
N LEU A 149 10.87 -7.85 24.77
CA LEU A 149 10.19 -8.86 25.59
C LEU A 149 10.17 -8.50 27.08
N ALA A 150 11.21 -7.81 27.58
CA ALA A 150 11.27 -7.36 28.96
C ALA A 150 10.31 -6.20 29.27
N GLU A 151 10.06 -5.35 28.32
CA GLU A 151 9.13 -4.21 28.45
C GLU A 151 7.64 -4.61 28.34
N TYR A 152 7.35 -5.81 27.83
CA TYR A 152 5.98 -6.33 27.64
C TYR A 152 5.44 -7.21 28.78
N ASN A 153 6.10 -7.28 29.92
CA ASN A 153 5.60 -8.03 31.07
C ASN A 153 4.87 -7.13 32.08
#